data_15b66db3439a1bef7c1746d2582a061e
#
_entry.id   15b66db3439a1bef7c1746d2582a061e
#
_cell.length_a   1.000
_cell.length_b   1.000
_cell.length_c   1.000
_cell.angle_alpha   90.00
_cell.angle_beta   90.00
_cell.angle_gamma   90.00
#
_symmetry.space_group_name_H-M   'P 1'
#
loop_
_entity.id
_entity.type
_entity.pdbx_description
1 polymer ?
#
loop_
_entity_poly.entity_id
_entity_poly.type
_entity_poly.pdbx_seq_one_letter_code
_entity_poly.pdbx_strand_id
1 'polypeptide(L)'
;MDIKALLESIPTPTVAEMEDRRKYAQRYTLVFLHKGPASREDEARNERLQIEHLQHLTKLQLLGKLILNGPILTEHDILGVSIYAADLEEARALAEADPKVKAGYLIVEAIAWIAVPSVVK
;
A
#
# COMPACT_ATOMS: atom_id res chain seq x y z
N MET A 1 9.11 -0.31 27.67
CA MET A 1 8.95 1.03 27.08
C MET A 1 7.88 1.80 27.85
N ASP A 2 8.23 2.98 28.33
CA ASP A 2 7.27 3.84 29.03
C ASP A 2 6.62 4.80 28.02
N ILE A 3 5.43 4.46 27.56
CA ILE A 3 4.69 5.23 26.57
C ILE A 3 4.35 6.64 27.08
N LYS A 4 3.96 6.76 28.38
CA LYS A 4 3.62 8.04 28.97
C LYS A 4 4.80 9.00 28.96
N ALA A 5 5.98 8.53 29.40
CA ALA A 5 7.19 9.34 29.40
C ALA A 5 7.58 9.76 27.97
N LEU A 6 7.45 8.83 27.01
CA LEU A 6 7.76 9.12 25.60
C LEU A 6 6.87 10.23 25.06
N LEU A 7 5.56 10.16 25.30
CA LEU A 7 4.61 11.18 24.83
C LEU A 7 4.85 12.53 25.54
N GLU A 8 5.17 12.51 26.83
CA GLU A 8 5.44 13.72 27.60
C GLU A 8 6.75 14.41 27.23
N SER A 9 7.67 13.70 26.54
CA SER A 9 8.92 14.29 26.07
C SER A 9 8.72 15.31 24.94
N ILE A 10 7.55 15.33 24.34
CA ILE A 10 7.22 16.27 23.25
C ILE A 10 6.17 17.25 23.78
N PRO A 11 6.39 18.58 23.61
CA PRO A 11 5.36 19.57 23.97
C PRO A 11 4.07 19.32 23.18
N THR A 12 2.93 19.55 23.84
CA THR A 12 1.64 19.44 23.17
C THR A 12 1.57 20.42 21.99
N PRO A 13 1.32 19.94 20.77
CA PRO A 13 1.24 20.83 19.60
C PRO A 13 0.09 21.84 19.74
N THR A 14 0.32 23.03 19.18
CA THR A 14 -0.72 24.05 19.10
C THR A 14 -1.63 23.78 17.90
N VAL A 15 -2.81 24.42 17.90
CA VAL A 15 -3.73 24.35 16.75
C VAL A 15 -3.02 24.88 15.47
N ALA A 16 -2.24 25.96 15.60
CA ALA A 16 -1.50 26.52 14.47
C ALA A 16 -0.49 25.53 13.89
N GLU A 17 0.21 24.80 14.75
CA GLU A 17 1.17 23.77 14.30
C GLU A 17 0.46 22.63 13.58
N MET A 18 -0.69 22.20 14.10
CA MET A 18 -1.48 21.13 13.46
C MET A 18 -2.02 21.58 12.09
N GLU A 19 -2.54 22.81 12.00
CA GLU A 19 -3.02 23.38 10.74
C GLU A 19 -1.90 23.53 9.71
N ASP A 20 -0.71 23.91 10.14
CA ASP A 20 0.45 24.02 9.25
C ASP A 20 0.80 22.69 8.61
N ARG A 21 0.69 21.58 9.35
CA ARG A 21 0.97 20.24 8.82
C ARG A 21 -0.09 19.79 7.82
N ARG A 22 -1.33 20.19 7.99
CA ARG A 22 -2.44 19.81 7.10
C ARG A 22 -2.25 20.27 5.65
N LYS A 23 -1.54 21.36 5.42
CA LYS A 23 -1.28 21.87 4.07
C LYS A 23 -0.43 20.92 3.22
N TYR A 24 0.24 19.94 3.85
CA TYR A 24 1.04 18.93 3.15
C TYR A 24 0.23 17.66 2.86
N ALA A 25 -1.06 17.64 3.16
CA ALA A 25 -1.92 16.50 2.87
C ALA A 25 -1.96 16.24 1.35
N GLN A 26 -1.87 14.97 0.99
CA GLN A 26 -1.92 14.54 -0.40
C GLN A 26 -2.92 13.40 -0.55
N ARG A 27 -3.49 13.29 -1.76
CA ARG A 27 -4.39 12.20 -2.09
C ARG A 27 -3.59 11.01 -2.61
N TYR A 28 -3.93 9.85 -2.09
CA TYR A 28 -3.36 8.58 -2.50
C TYR A 28 -4.48 7.59 -2.70
N THR A 29 -4.14 6.41 -3.20
CA THR A 29 -5.05 5.27 -3.18
C THR A 29 -4.37 4.14 -2.42
N LEU A 30 -5.08 3.58 -1.44
CA LEU A 30 -4.69 2.35 -0.77
C LEU A 30 -5.20 1.18 -1.60
N VAL A 31 -4.35 0.19 -1.80
CA VAL A 31 -4.75 -1.06 -2.42
C VAL A 31 -4.46 -2.19 -1.46
N PHE A 32 -5.51 -2.97 -1.17
CA PHE A 32 -5.40 -4.19 -0.39
C PHE A 32 -5.49 -5.36 -1.35
N LEU A 33 -4.54 -6.28 -1.24
CA LEU A 33 -4.54 -7.51 -2.03
C LEU A 33 -5.05 -8.65 -1.17
N HIS A 34 -6.23 -9.16 -1.52
CA HIS A 34 -6.85 -10.28 -0.84
C HIS A 34 -6.52 -11.58 -1.55
N LYS A 35 -6.60 -12.68 -0.82
CA LYS A 35 -6.43 -14.01 -1.40
C LYS A 35 -7.54 -14.26 -2.41
N GLY A 36 -7.15 -14.62 -3.64
CA GLY A 36 -8.08 -14.97 -4.70
C GLY A 36 -8.44 -16.45 -4.71
N PRO A 37 -9.38 -16.85 -5.58
CA PRO A 37 -9.93 -18.23 -5.61
C PRO A 37 -9.05 -19.24 -6.33
N ALA A 38 -8.02 -18.83 -7.06
CA ALA A 38 -7.22 -19.78 -7.84
C ALA A 38 -6.45 -20.76 -6.95
N SER A 39 -6.32 -22.00 -7.41
CA SER A 39 -5.54 -23.02 -6.73
C SER A 39 -4.05 -22.66 -6.73
N ARG A 40 -3.38 -22.95 -5.63
CA ARG A 40 -1.94 -22.73 -5.45
C ARG A 40 -1.16 -24.03 -5.37
N GLU A 41 -1.71 -25.10 -5.95
CA GLU A 41 -1.10 -26.43 -5.91
C GLU A 41 0.05 -26.60 -6.90
N ASP A 42 0.06 -25.83 -8.00
CA ASP A 42 1.14 -25.87 -9.01
C ASP A 42 2.28 -24.97 -8.56
N GLU A 43 3.32 -25.58 -7.97
CA GLU A 43 4.47 -24.84 -7.44
C GLU A 43 5.26 -24.10 -8.50
N ALA A 44 5.42 -24.66 -9.68
CA ALA A 44 6.14 -23.99 -10.77
C ALA A 44 5.39 -22.73 -11.22
N ARG A 45 4.07 -22.81 -11.28
CA ARG A 45 3.23 -21.68 -11.61
C ARG A 45 3.29 -20.63 -10.51
N ASN A 46 3.26 -21.04 -9.25
CA ASN A 46 3.36 -20.13 -8.11
C ASN A 46 4.66 -19.31 -8.14
N GLU A 47 5.78 -19.98 -8.40
CA GLU A 47 7.08 -19.31 -8.50
C GLU A 47 7.13 -18.31 -9.64
N ARG A 48 6.65 -18.73 -10.82
CA ARG A 48 6.62 -17.85 -11.99
C ARG A 48 5.76 -16.61 -11.73
N LEU A 49 4.56 -16.80 -11.19
CA LEU A 49 3.66 -15.70 -10.89
C LEU A 49 4.20 -14.79 -9.80
N GLN A 50 4.92 -15.34 -8.82
CA GLN A 50 5.55 -14.52 -7.79
C GLN A 50 6.63 -13.61 -8.39
N ILE A 51 7.45 -14.13 -9.29
CA ILE A 51 8.47 -13.34 -9.98
C ILE A 51 7.80 -12.24 -10.82
N GLU A 52 6.79 -12.60 -11.61
CA GLU A 52 6.08 -11.64 -12.46
C GLU A 52 5.36 -10.56 -11.63
N HIS A 53 4.81 -10.93 -10.48
CA HIS A 53 4.21 -10.02 -9.52
C HIS A 53 5.22 -8.99 -9.02
N LEU A 54 6.40 -9.45 -8.57
CA LEU A 54 7.46 -8.56 -8.09
C LEU A 54 8.00 -7.66 -9.20
N GLN A 55 8.11 -8.19 -10.42
CA GLN A 55 8.51 -7.39 -11.58
C GLN A 55 7.49 -6.28 -11.86
N HIS A 56 6.21 -6.60 -11.79
CA HIS A 56 5.13 -5.64 -11.99
C HIS A 56 5.18 -4.52 -10.94
N LEU A 57 5.29 -4.87 -9.66
CA LEU A 57 5.39 -3.89 -8.59
C LEU A 57 6.63 -3.01 -8.74
N THR A 58 7.76 -3.59 -9.12
CA THR A 58 9.00 -2.84 -9.34
C THR A 58 8.85 -1.84 -10.49
N LYS A 59 8.21 -2.22 -11.58
CA LYS A 59 7.92 -1.30 -12.68
C LYS A 59 7.09 -0.10 -12.20
N LEU A 60 6.08 -0.36 -11.39
CA LEU A 60 5.23 0.71 -10.86
C LEU A 60 5.99 1.65 -9.93
N GLN A 61 6.95 1.12 -9.16
CA GLN A 61 7.82 1.93 -8.32
C GLN A 61 8.74 2.80 -9.20
N LEU A 62 9.32 2.24 -10.23
CA LEU A 62 10.19 2.98 -11.16
C LEU A 62 9.44 4.07 -11.91
N LEU A 63 8.15 3.88 -12.15
CA LEU A 63 7.27 4.89 -12.74
C LEU A 63 6.82 5.97 -11.75
N GLY A 64 7.13 5.80 -10.46
CA GLY A 64 6.70 6.72 -9.42
C GLY A 64 5.22 6.59 -9.04
N LYS A 65 4.56 5.54 -9.49
CA LYS A 65 3.13 5.31 -9.19
C LYS A 65 2.92 4.56 -7.89
N LEU A 66 3.80 3.64 -7.56
CA LEU A 66 3.73 2.86 -6.34
C LEU A 66 4.76 3.40 -5.35
N ILE A 67 4.29 3.94 -4.23
CA ILE A 67 5.14 4.61 -3.25
C ILE A 67 5.66 3.64 -2.21
N LEU A 68 4.78 2.79 -1.70
CA LEU A 68 5.08 1.87 -0.62
C LEU A 68 4.22 0.62 -0.78
N ASN A 69 4.82 -0.56 -0.63
CA ASN A 69 4.09 -1.83 -0.70
C ASN A 69 4.81 -2.90 0.08
N GLY A 70 4.05 -3.87 0.54
CA GLY A 70 4.63 -5.02 1.23
C GLY A 70 3.58 -6.05 1.63
N PRO A 71 4.04 -7.24 2.01
CA PRO A 71 3.15 -8.30 2.47
C PRO A 71 2.71 -8.06 3.91
N ILE A 72 1.54 -8.58 4.25
CA ILE A 72 1.06 -8.66 5.64
C ILE A 72 1.75 -9.86 6.29
N LEU A 73 2.36 -9.64 7.44
CA LEU A 73 3.09 -10.69 8.16
C LEU A 73 2.24 -11.45 9.17
N THR A 74 1.17 -10.83 9.65
CA THR A 74 0.20 -11.48 10.54
C THR A 74 -0.76 -12.30 9.71
N GLU A 75 -1.22 -13.43 10.22
CA GLU A 75 -2.25 -14.22 9.53
C GLU A 75 -3.51 -13.37 9.36
N HIS A 76 -3.93 -13.18 8.10
CA HIS A 76 -5.05 -12.32 7.74
C HIS A 76 -5.51 -12.63 6.31
N ASP A 77 -6.75 -12.29 5.97
CA ASP A 77 -7.28 -12.45 4.62
C ASP A 77 -6.64 -11.46 3.63
N ILE A 78 -6.21 -10.31 4.14
CA ILE A 78 -5.41 -9.36 3.36
C ILE A 78 -3.98 -9.86 3.33
N LEU A 79 -3.45 -10.07 2.14
CA LEU A 79 -2.10 -10.61 1.94
C LEU A 79 -1.05 -9.52 1.72
N GLY A 80 -1.45 -8.37 1.22
CA GLY A 80 -0.53 -7.26 0.98
C GLY A 80 -1.23 -5.92 0.94
N VAL A 81 -0.46 -4.86 1.15
CA VAL A 81 -0.93 -3.48 1.14
C VAL A 81 -0.01 -2.65 0.27
N SER A 82 -0.59 -1.74 -0.51
CA SER A 82 0.15 -0.83 -1.37
C SER A 82 -0.42 0.59 -1.26
N ILE A 83 0.46 1.58 -1.40
CA ILE A 83 0.07 2.99 -1.49
C ILE A 83 0.45 3.50 -2.86
N TYR A 84 -0.52 3.98 -3.61
CA TYR A 84 -0.35 4.50 -4.97
C TYR A 84 -0.45 6.02 -5.00
N ALA A 85 0.48 6.68 -5.71
CA ALA A 85 0.39 8.08 -6.09
C ALA A 85 -0.42 8.19 -7.38
N ALA A 86 -1.70 7.85 -7.29
CA ALA A 86 -2.62 7.79 -8.42
C ALA A 86 -4.05 7.90 -7.88
N ASP A 87 -4.97 8.36 -8.72
CA ASP A 87 -6.38 8.37 -8.34
C ASP A 87 -6.93 6.94 -8.27
N LEU A 88 -8.16 6.82 -7.79
CA LEU A 88 -8.78 5.52 -7.53
C LEU A 88 -8.85 4.64 -8.79
N GLU A 89 -9.25 5.21 -9.93
CA GLU A 89 -9.39 4.45 -11.17
C GLU A 89 -8.04 4.01 -11.73
N GLU A 90 -7.06 4.91 -11.75
CA GLU A 90 -5.73 4.59 -12.23
C GLU A 90 -5.06 3.54 -11.34
N ALA A 91 -5.11 3.72 -10.02
CA ALA A 91 -4.51 2.78 -9.07
C ALA A 91 -5.13 1.39 -9.20
N ARG A 92 -6.46 1.33 -9.33
CA ARG A 92 -7.15 0.05 -9.54
C ARG A 92 -6.69 -0.62 -10.83
N ALA A 93 -6.63 0.13 -11.92
CA ALA A 93 -6.20 -0.40 -13.21
C ALA A 93 -4.75 -0.91 -13.16
N LEU A 94 -3.86 -0.16 -12.52
CA LEU A 94 -2.46 -0.56 -12.35
C LEU A 94 -2.32 -1.82 -11.49
N ALA A 95 -3.08 -1.91 -10.41
CA ALA A 95 -3.07 -3.08 -9.54
C ALA A 95 -3.65 -4.31 -10.24
N GLU A 96 -4.74 -4.14 -10.99
CA GLU A 96 -5.40 -5.24 -11.71
C GLU A 96 -4.58 -5.74 -12.91
N ALA A 97 -3.59 -4.98 -13.37
CA ALA A 97 -2.67 -5.42 -14.40
C ALA A 97 -1.61 -6.41 -13.90
N ASP A 98 -1.54 -6.63 -12.60
CA ASP A 98 -0.64 -7.60 -11.97
C ASP A 98 -0.95 -9.02 -12.47
N PRO A 99 0.06 -9.78 -12.96
CA PRO A 99 -0.16 -11.16 -13.39
C PRO A 99 -0.80 -12.06 -12.34
N LYS A 100 -0.51 -11.86 -11.05
CA LYS A 100 -1.15 -12.63 -9.97
C LYS A 100 -2.63 -12.31 -9.83
N VAL A 101 -3.01 -11.06 -10.05
CA VAL A 101 -4.43 -10.66 -10.05
C VAL A 101 -5.14 -11.27 -11.25
N LYS A 102 -4.55 -11.15 -12.42
CA LYS A 102 -5.12 -11.74 -13.66
C LYS A 102 -5.28 -13.24 -13.57
N ALA A 103 -4.37 -13.92 -12.87
CA ALA A 103 -4.42 -15.37 -12.69
C ALA A 103 -5.40 -15.81 -11.59
N GLY A 104 -6.06 -14.87 -10.91
CA GLY A 104 -7.02 -15.19 -9.85
C GLY A 104 -6.39 -15.54 -8.51
N TYR A 105 -5.10 -15.29 -8.33
CA TYR A 105 -4.41 -15.52 -7.06
C TYR A 105 -4.68 -14.40 -6.05
N LEU A 106 -4.95 -13.18 -6.54
CA LEU A 106 -5.18 -12.00 -5.72
C LEU A 106 -6.42 -11.26 -6.23
N ILE A 107 -7.11 -10.63 -5.29
CA ILE A 107 -8.26 -9.75 -5.56
C ILE A 107 -7.89 -8.37 -5.05
N VAL A 108 -8.14 -7.34 -5.88
CA VAL A 108 -7.82 -5.95 -5.57
C VAL A 108 -9.01 -5.28 -4.89
N GLU A 109 -8.72 -4.61 -3.76
CA GLU A 109 -9.62 -3.66 -3.13
C GLU A 109 -8.91 -2.31 -3.10
N ALA A 110 -9.48 -1.29 -3.74
CA ALA A 110 -8.88 0.04 -3.82
C ALA A 110 -9.73 1.06 -3.07
N ILE A 111 -9.08 1.86 -2.21
CA ILE A 111 -9.73 2.85 -1.35
C ILE A 111 -9.02 4.19 -1.51
N ALA A 112 -9.79 5.25 -1.83
CA ALA A 112 -9.26 6.61 -1.89
C ALA A 112 -8.89 7.08 -0.48
N TRP A 113 -7.72 7.71 -0.36
CA TRP A 113 -7.18 8.09 0.93
C TRP A 113 -6.48 9.44 0.86
N ILE A 114 -6.60 10.22 1.92
CA ILE A 114 -5.82 11.45 2.07
C ILE A 114 -4.90 11.28 3.27
N ALA A 115 -3.63 11.64 3.10
CA ALA A 115 -2.62 11.42 4.14
C ALA A 115 -1.67 12.61 4.26
N VAL A 116 -1.15 12.79 5.47
CA VAL A 116 -0.15 13.83 5.77
C VAL A 116 1.16 13.12 6.10
N PRO A 117 2.24 13.38 5.34
CA PRO A 117 3.54 12.79 5.66
C PRO A 117 4.08 13.34 6.98
N SER A 118 4.77 12.49 7.74
CA SER A 118 5.34 12.90 9.02
C SER A 118 6.53 13.83 8.88
N VAL A 119 7.30 13.67 7.80
CA VAL A 119 8.45 14.53 7.51
C VAL A 119 8.04 15.56 6.47
N VAL A 120 8.06 16.81 6.89
CA VAL A 120 7.66 17.93 6.05
C VAL A 120 8.81 18.92 6.01
N LYS A 121 9.25 19.28 4.81
CA LYS A 121 10.32 20.26 4.62
C LYS A 121 9.87 21.37 3.68
#